data_6edb50ef527b2b7ea4bfde94bf7c61ae
#
_entry.id   6edb50ef527b2b7ea4bfde94bf7c61ae
#
_cell.length_a   1.000
_cell.length_b   1.000
_cell.length_c   1.000
_cell.angle_alpha   90.00
_cell.angle_beta   90.00
_cell.angle_gamma   90.00
#
_symmetry.space_group_name_H-M   'P 1'
#
loop_
_entity.id
_entity.type
_entity.pdbx_description
1 polymer ?
#
loop_
_entity_poly.entity_id
_entity_poly.type
_entity_poly.pdbx_seq_one_letter_code
_entity_poly.pdbx_strand_id
1 'polypeptide(L)'
;MSRPSAQSRLLIVIPAWNEEEVLGDVLEMVKAEKPSFADILVVSDGSTDATADIARAAGVAVLDLPLNLGVGGAMRAGFQYARRMGYEYACQLDADGQHDPREIDTLIETASSEHADVVIGSRFAGKGDYHARGPRKWAMNLFSVILSRVCGTHLSDTTSGFKLYGPRALSLFAHNYPAEYLGDTIGALVIAARSHLVVREVGVQMHPRAGGEPSHNPIKSALFLVRATMALAVSLSRPGEKVAQAPEENA
;
A
#
# COMPACT_ATOMS: atom_id res chain seq x y z
N MET A 1 -0.96 -22.13 -0.14
CA MET A 1 -0.70 -21.28 -1.31
C MET A 1 0.72 -21.56 -1.76
N SER A 2 0.92 -21.98 -3.02
CA SER A 2 2.24 -22.15 -3.60
C SER A 2 2.95 -20.79 -3.72
N ARG A 3 4.28 -20.77 -3.59
CA ARG A 3 5.10 -19.61 -3.97
C ARG A 3 4.60 -19.05 -5.30
N PRO A 4 4.60 -17.71 -5.51
CA PRO A 4 4.42 -17.19 -6.85
C PRO A 4 5.38 -17.96 -7.76
N SER A 5 4.83 -18.74 -8.67
CA SER A 5 5.65 -19.40 -9.68
C SER A 5 6.26 -18.32 -10.58
N ALA A 6 7.26 -18.67 -11.39
CA ALA A 6 7.77 -17.74 -12.41
C ALA A 6 6.69 -17.26 -13.41
N GLN A 7 5.46 -17.77 -13.28
CA GLN A 7 4.27 -17.39 -14.03
C GLN A 7 3.32 -16.49 -13.23
N SER A 8 3.47 -16.37 -11.90
CA SER A 8 2.62 -15.49 -11.07
C SER A 8 3.01 -14.03 -11.33
N ARG A 9 2.09 -13.25 -11.90
CA ARG A 9 2.35 -11.85 -12.27
C ARG A 9 2.13 -10.94 -11.06
N LEU A 10 3.12 -10.13 -10.76
CA LEU A 10 3.07 -9.07 -9.75
C LEU A 10 2.97 -7.71 -10.46
N LEU A 11 2.05 -6.86 -10.03
CA LEU A 11 1.98 -5.46 -10.42
C LEU A 11 2.47 -4.56 -9.29
N ILE A 12 3.50 -3.76 -9.53
CA ILE A 12 3.90 -2.66 -8.66
C ILE A 12 3.04 -1.45 -9.04
N VAL A 13 2.22 -0.98 -8.11
CA VAL A 13 1.34 0.19 -8.28
C VAL A 13 1.97 1.38 -7.58
N ILE A 14 2.26 2.44 -8.32
CA ILE A 14 2.84 3.68 -7.83
C ILE A 14 1.81 4.80 -7.99
N PRO A 15 1.08 5.16 -6.91
CA PRO A 15 0.21 6.33 -6.94
C PRO A 15 1.09 7.59 -6.94
N ALA A 16 0.84 8.51 -7.86
CA ALA A 16 1.59 9.75 -8.03
C ALA A 16 0.65 10.94 -8.26
N TRP A 17 0.90 12.05 -7.55
CA TRP A 17 0.18 13.31 -7.73
C TRP A 17 1.15 14.48 -7.63
N ASN A 18 1.42 15.13 -8.78
CA ASN A 18 2.39 16.22 -8.90
C ASN A 18 3.78 15.83 -8.35
N GLU A 19 4.33 14.77 -8.90
CA GLU A 19 5.62 14.18 -8.50
C GLU A 19 6.68 14.29 -9.63
N GLU A 20 6.56 15.30 -10.52
CA GLU A 20 7.47 15.47 -11.67
C GLU A 20 8.93 15.57 -11.29
N GLU A 21 9.24 16.11 -10.08
CA GLU A 21 10.62 16.32 -9.63
C GLU A 21 11.32 15.01 -9.24
N VAL A 22 10.57 13.98 -8.79
CA VAL A 22 11.16 12.79 -8.16
C VAL A 22 10.81 11.50 -8.90
N LEU A 23 9.68 11.45 -9.63
CA LEU A 23 9.16 10.23 -10.22
C LEU A 23 10.15 9.58 -11.20
N GLY A 24 10.93 10.36 -11.95
CA GLY A 24 11.92 9.85 -12.91
C GLY A 24 12.96 8.97 -12.22
N ASP A 25 13.60 9.48 -11.18
CA ASP A 25 14.62 8.77 -10.41
C ASP A 25 14.04 7.54 -9.70
N VAL A 26 12.81 7.65 -9.16
CA VAL A 26 12.12 6.52 -8.53
C VAL A 26 11.85 5.41 -9.55
N LEU A 27 11.40 5.73 -10.75
CA LEU A 27 11.16 4.74 -11.78
C LEU A 27 12.44 4.05 -12.27
N GLU A 28 13.55 4.77 -12.36
CA GLU A 28 14.86 4.19 -12.68
C GLU A 28 15.29 3.19 -11.60
N MET A 29 15.19 3.57 -10.32
CA MET A 29 15.50 2.70 -9.20
C MET A 29 14.60 1.45 -9.20
N VAL A 30 13.27 1.63 -9.32
CA VAL A 30 12.33 0.51 -9.31
C VAL A 30 12.58 -0.44 -10.48
N LYS A 31 12.89 0.05 -11.68
CA LYS A 31 13.23 -0.79 -12.84
C LYS A 31 14.48 -1.59 -12.65
N ALA A 32 15.51 -1.00 -12.03
CA ALA A 32 16.79 -1.65 -11.79
C ALA A 32 16.71 -2.76 -10.74
N GLU A 33 15.87 -2.60 -9.73
CA GLU A 33 15.92 -3.39 -8.50
C GLU A 33 14.68 -4.28 -8.26
N LYS A 34 13.58 -4.07 -9.00
CA LYS A 34 12.37 -4.89 -8.86
C LYS A 34 12.59 -6.36 -9.27
N PRO A 35 11.79 -7.30 -8.74
CA PRO A 35 11.77 -8.67 -9.25
C PRO A 35 11.50 -8.71 -10.76
N SER A 36 12.18 -9.59 -11.50
CA SER A 36 12.09 -9.68 -12.96
C SER A 36 10.68 -10.00 -13.49
N PHE A 37 9.86 -10.66 -12.67
CA PHE A 37 8.47 -11.02 -12.98
C PHE A 37 7.46 -9.92 -12.63
N ALA A 38 7.90 -8.78 -12.09
CA ALA A 38 7.04 -7.67 -11.72
C ALA A 38 6.94 -6.64 -12.84
N ASP A 39 5.72 -6.18 -13.13
CA ASP A 39 5.46 -5.04 -14.00
C ASP A 39 5.19 -3.78 -13.16
N ILE A 40 5.32 -2.60 -13.76
CA ILE A 40 5.12 -1.31 -13.09
C ILE A 40 3.92 -0.60 -13.71
N LEU A 41 3.04 -0.08 -12.84
CA LEU A 41 1.94 0.81 -13.18
C LEU A 41 2.07 2.10 -12.37
N VAL A 42 2.17 3.23 -13.03
CA VAL A 42 1.98 4.54 -12.41
C VAL A 42 0.52 4.94 -12.52
N VAL A 43 -0.08 5.33 -11.40
CA VAL A 43 -1.41 5.94 -11.39
C VAL A 43 -1.24 7.44 -11.13
N SER A 44 -1.29 8.24 -12.18
CA SER A 44 -1.29 9.71 -12.11
C SER A 44 -2.66 10.17 -11.63
N ASP A 45 -2.75 10.61 -10.39
CA ASP A 45 -4.01 10.91 -9.69
C ASP A 45 -4.47 12.35 -9.94
N GLY A 46 -4.79 12.66 -11.19
CA GLY A 46 -5.19 14.00 -11.59
C GLY A 46 -4.04 15.01 -11.46
N SER A 47 -2.81 14.62 -11.81
CA SER A 47 -1.66 15.52 -11.81
C SER A 47 -1.83 16.63 -12.84
N THR A 48 -1.33 17.82 -12.52
CA THR A 48 -1.37 19.01 -13.39
C THR A 48 0.00 19.38 -13.94
N ASP A 49 1.03 18.65 -13.55
CA ASP A 49 2.43 18.76 -13.96
C ASP A 49 2.83 17.67 -14.96
N ALA A 50 4.12 17.47 -15.19
CA ALA A 50 4.64 16.47 -16.13
C ALA A 50 4.66 15.03 -15.61
N THR A 51 4.07 14.73 -14.44
CA THR A 51 4.09 13.39 -13.79
C THR A 51 3.71 12.26 -14.75
N ALA A 52 2.57 12.39 -15.46
CA ALA A 52 2.10 11.35 -16.36
C ALA A 52 3.01 11.18 -17.60
N ASP A 53 3.57 12.28 -18.11
CA ASP A 53 4.45 12.24 -19.27
C ASP A 53 5.81 11.64 -18.94
N ILE A 54 6.35 11.91 -17.75
CA ILE A 54 7.57 11.25 -17.24
C ILE A 54 7.37 9.74 -17.14
N ALA A 55 6.25 9.31 -16.60
CA ALA A 55 5.95 7.87 -16.52
C ALA A 55 5.82 7.21 -17.91
N ARG A 56 5.16 7.88 -18.87
CA ARG A 56 5.07 7.41 -20.27
C ARG A 56 6.45 7.34 -20.92
N ALA A 57 7.26 8.38 -20.76
CA ALA A 57 8.64 8.44 -21.28
C ALA A 57 9.53 7.34 -20.68
N ALA A 58 9.30 6.98 -19.43
CA ALA A 58 9.96 5.86 -18.77
C ALA A 58 9.53 4.49 -19.33
N GLY A 59 8.51 4.40 -20.20
CA GLY A 59 8.07 3.13 -20.82
C GLY A 59 7.34 2.19 -19.87
N VAL A 60 6.75 2.71 -18.80
CA VAL A 60 5.88 1.94 -17.87
C VAL A 60 4.41 2.15 -18.21
N ALA A 61 3.53 1.26 -17.70
CA ALA A 61 2.09 1.45 -17.84
C ALA A 61 1.64 2.67 -17.02
N VAL A 62 0.68 3.44 -17.58
CA VAL A 62 0.15 4.65 -16.94
C VAL A 62 -1.37 4.63 -16.93
N LEU A 63 -1.97 4.81 -15.77
CA LEU A 63 -3.36 5.26 -15.64
C LEU A 63 -3.34 6.75 -15.30
N ASP A 64 -3.86 7.56 -16.21
CA ASP A 64 -3.94 9.02 -16.03
C ASP A 64 -5.39 9.37 -15.69
N LEU A 65 -5.63 9.68 -14.41
CA LEU A 65 -6.97 9.96 -13.90
C LEU A 65 -7.32 11.43 -14.15
N PRO A 66 -8.55 11.73 -14.56
CA PRO A 66 -8.95 13.10 -14.87
C PRO A 66 -9.12 13.99 -13.63
N LEU A 67 -9.19 13.41 -12.44
CA LEU A 67 -9.40 14.10 -11.17
C LEU A 67 -8.57 13.44 -10.07
N ASN A 68 -8.14 14.24 -9.09
CA ASN A 68 -7.50 13.72 -7.89
C ASN A 68 -8.54 13.00 -7.01
N LEU A 69 -8.36 11.71 -6.83
CA LEU A 69 -9.18 10.82 -6.00
C LEU A 69 -8.53 10.50 -4.65
N GLY A 70 -7.30 10.98 -4.43
CA GLY A 70 -6.44 10.61 -3.31
C GLY A 70 -5.81 9.23 -3.47
N VAL A 71 -4.81 8.93 -2.64
CA VAL A 71 -4.03 7.67 -2.69
C VAL A 71 -4.95 6.44 -2.71
N GLY A 72 -5.99 6.43 -1.89
CA GLY A 72 -6.96 5.33 -1.85
C GLY A 72 -7.71 5.13 -3.17
N GLY A 73 -8.12 6.22 -3.83
CA GLY A 73 -8.77 6.18 -5.14
C GLY A 73 -7.81 5.70 -6.24
N ALA A 74 -6.59 6.22 -6.24
CA ALA A 74 -5.53 5.80 -7.17
C ALA A 74 -5.19 4.31 -6.99
N MET A 75 -5.03 3.84 -5.76
CA MET A 75 -4.78 2.43 -5.47
C MET A 75 -5.94 1.53 -5.91
N ARG A 76 -7.19 1.94 -5.67
CA ARG A 76 -8.35 1.18 -6.16
C ARG A 76 -8.36 1.07 -7.68
N ALA A 77 -8.02 2.13 -8.40
CA ALA A 77 -7.87 2.09 -9.86
C ALA A 77 -6.74 1.13 -10.28
N GLY A 78 -5.61 1.16 -9.59
CA GLY A 78 -4.50 0.22 -9.78
C GLY A 78 -4.91 -1.24 -9.54
N PHE A 79 -5.69 -1.54 -8.50
CA PHE A 79 -6.19 -2.90 -8.23
C PHE A 79 -7.20 -3.37 -9.29
N GLN A 80 -8.06 -2.47 -9.81
CA GLN A 80 -8.94 -2.80 -10.92
C GLN A 80 -8.16 -3.12 -12.18
N TYR A 81 -7.12 -2.34 -12.48
CA TYR A 81 -6.21 -2.61 -13.58
C TYR A 81 -5.53 -3.98 -13.40
N ALA A 82 -4.94 -4.23 -12.22
CA ALA A 82 -4.28 -5.50 -11.92
C ALA A 82 -5.19 -6.71 -12.19
N ARG A 83 -6.44 -6.66 -11.72
CA ARG A 83 -7.42 -7.74 -11.97
C ARG A 83 -7.77 -7.90 -13.43
N ARG A 84 -7.99 -6.80 -14.16
CA ARG A 84 -8.32 -6.85 -15.60
C ARG A 84 -7.20 -7.46 -16.43
N MET A 85 -5.95 -7.19 -16.03
CA MET A 85 -4.76 -7.66 -16.74
C MET A 85 -4.27 -9.04 -16.26
N GLY A 86 -4.98 -9.67 -15.29
CA GLY A 86 -4.68 -11.00 -14.81
C GLY A 86 -3.46 -11.08 -13.87
N TYR A 87 -3.16 -10.00 -13.14
CA TYR A 87 -2.17 -10.04 -12.07
C TYR A 87 -2.74 -10.75 -10.84
N GLU A 88 -1.94 -11.57 -10.19
CA GLU A 88 -2.30 -12.29 -8.98
C GLU A 88 -1.98 -11.49 -7.73
N TYR A 89 -0.90 -10.70 -7.78
CA TYR A 89 -0.42 -9.87 -6.69
C TYR A 89 -0.33 -8.42 -7.13
N ALA A 90 -0.54 -7.52 -6.17
CA ALA A 90 -0.22 -6.11 -6.33
C ALA A 90 0.64 -5.63 -5.16
N CYS A 91 1.65 -4.82 -5.42
CA CYS A 91 2.48 -4.18 -4.40
C CYS A 91 2.34 -2.67 -4.53
N GLN A 92 1.94 -1.98 -3.46
CA GLN A 92 1.97 -0.53 -3.40
C GLN A 92 3.40 -0.07 -3.11
N LEU A 93 3.85 0.92 -3.86
CA LEU A 93 5.14 1.59 -3.69
C LEU A 93 4.94 3.09 -3.90
N ASP A 94 5.29 3.91 -2.90
CA ASP A 94 5.04 5.34 -2.98
C ASP A 94 6.06 6.03 -3.92
N ALA A 95 5.65 7.14 -4.56
CA ALA A 95 6.46 7.87 -5.53
C ALA A 95 7.58 8.73 -4.89
N ASP A 96 7.74 8.70 -3.55
CA ASP A 96 8.71 9.52 -2.81
C ASP A 96 10.11 8.90 -2.66
N GLY A 97 10.30 7.69 -3.21
CA GLY A 97 11.57 6.96 -3.20
C GLY A 97 11.96 6.36 -1.84
N GLN A 98 11.07 6.36 -0.83
CA GLN A 98 11.38 5.77 0.48
C GLN A 98 11.38 4.24 0.47
N HIS A 99 10.59 3.60 -0.38
CA HIS A 99 10.46 2.15 -0.42
C HIS A 99 11.56 1.53 -1.27
N ASP A 100 12.28 0.56 -0.68
CA ASP A 100 13.31 -0.21 -1.38
C ASP A 100 12.66 -1.34 -2.20
N PRO A 101 12.75 -1.34 -3.54
CA PRO A 101 12.14 -2.38 -4.37
C PRO A 101 12.69 -3.79 -4.11
N ARG A 102 13.90 -3.92 -3.57
CA ARG A 102 14.52 -5.21 -3.20
C ARG A 102 13.78 -5.91 -2.08
N GLU A 103 13.12 -5.15 -1.21
CA GLU A 103 12.33 -5.71 -0.10
C GLU A 103 10.99 -6.32 -0.56
N ILE A 104 10.62 -6.19 -1.84
CA ILE A 104 9.43 -6.86 -2.41
C ILE A 104 9.54 -8.38 -2.25
N ASP A 105 10.74 -8.96 -2.42
CA ASP A 105 10.97 -10.38 -2.21
C ASP A 105 10.70 -10.79 -0.76
N THR A 106 11.08 -9.97 0.22
CA THR A 106 10.77 -10.16 1.64
C THR A 106 9.26 -10.19 1.90
N LEU A 107 8.49 -9.28 1.26
CA LEU A 107 7.03 -9.26 1.36
C LEU A 107 6.40 -10.53 0.77
N ILE A 108 6.90 -10.99 -0.38
CA ILE A 108 6.41 -12.20 -1.06
C ILE A 108 6.71 -13.45 -0.23
N GLU A 109 7.91 -13.56 0.32
CA GLU A 109 8.29 -14.67 1.19
C GLU A 109 7.41 -14.73 2.44
N THR A 110 7.14 -13.57 3.07
CA THR A 110 6.23 -13.49 4.21
C THR A 110 4.80 -13.89 3.83
N ALA A 111 4.30 -13.41 2.69
CA ALA A 111 2.97 -13.79 2.20
C ALA A 111 2.84 -15.30 1.99
N SER A 112 3.86 -15.91 1.44
CA SER A 112 3.88 -17.35 1.16
C SER A 112 4.01 -18.21 2.43
N SER A 113 4.97 -17.86 3.31
CA SER A 113 5.28 -18.66 4.50
C SER A 113 4.21 -18.55 5.58
N GLU A 114 3.56 -17.40 5.73
CA GLU A 114 2.54 -17.13 6.73
C GLU A 114 1.11 -17.16 6.17
N HIS A 115 0.94 -17.54 4.90
CA HIS A 115 -0.35 -17.57 4.20
C HIS A 115 -1.10 -16.23 4.31
N ALA A 116 -0.36 -15.12 4.18
CA ALA A 116 -0.92 -13.79 4.35
C ALA A 116 -1.58 -13.29 3.06
N ASP A 117 -2.74 -12.64 3.22
CA ASP A 117 -3.44 -11.95 2.15
C ASP A 117 -2.94 -10.51 1.95
N VAL A 118 -2.47 -9.89 3.05
CA VAL A 118 -1.87 -8.55 3.05
C VAL A 118 -0.60 -8.59 3.89
N VAL A 119 0.52 -8.14 3.33
CA VAL A 119 1.78 -7.98 4.06
C VAL A 119 2.18 -6.51 4.08
N ILE A 120 2.46 -5.99 5.26
CA ILE A 120 2.90 -4.62 5.48
C ILE A 120 4.41 -4.61 5.68
N GLY A 121 5.14 -3.86 4.86
CA GLY A 121 6.54 -3.54 5.09
C GLY A 121 6.66 -2.44 6.13
N SER A 122 7.25 -2.76 7.28
CA SER A 122 7.32 -1.87 8.45
C SER A 122 8.70 -1.29 8.64
N ARG A 123 8.74 0.02 8.91
CA ARG A 123 9.96 0.75 9.33
C ARG A 123 10.39 0.41 10.75
N PHE A 124 9.50 -0.16 11.56
CA PHE A 124 9.67 -0.32 13.01
C PHE A 124 9.87 -1.77 13.46
N ALA A 125 9.67 -2.74 12.58
CA ALA A 125 9.77 -4.16 12.91
C ALA A 125 11.23 -4.68 12.91
N GLY A 126 12.18 -3.91 13.44
CA GLY A 126 13.50 -4.39 13.81
C GLY A 126 14.66 -4.09 12.84
N LYS A 127 14.44 -3.40 11.71
CA LYS A 127 15.51 -3.06 10.76
C LYS A 127 15.79 -1.55 10.59
N GLY A 128 15.06 -0.65 11.28
CA GLY A 128 15.19 0.80 11.07
C GLY A 128 15.25 1.63 12.34
N ASP A 129 15.98 2.77 12.29
CA ASP A 129 16.20 3.74 13.39
C ASP A 129 15.17 4.89 13.42
N TYR A 130 13.94 4.67 12.97
CA TYR A 130 12.95 5.75 12.96
C TYR A 130 12.31 5.98 14.32
N HIS A 131 12.55 7.16 14.92
CA HIS A 131 11.97 7.57 16.21
C HIS A 131 10.95 8.69 16.02
N ALA A 132 9.67 8.36 15.97
CA ALA A 132 8.61 9.37 16.13
C ALA A 132 8.62 9.92 17.56
N ARG A 133 8.41 11.24 17.74
CA ARG A 133 8.37 11.91 19.06
C ARG A 133 7.03 12.67 19.25
N GLY A 134 6.64 12.90 20.51
CA GLY A 134 5.50 13.75 20.87
C GLY A 134 4.12 13.11 20.65
N PRO A 135 3.03 13.92 20.54
CA PRO A 135 1.64 13.45 20.44
C PRO A 135 1.38 12.51 19.27
N ARG A 136 2.12 12.68 18.17
CA ARG A 136 2.02 11.80 16.99
C ARG A 136 2.44 10.36 17.32
N LYS A 137 3.49 10.18 18.13
CA LYS A 137 3.91 8.84 18.58
C LYS A 137 2.83 8.16 19.40
N TRP A 138 2.19 8.91 20.30
CA TRP A 138 1.11 8.37 21.14
C TRP A 138 -0.08 7.89 20.32
N ALA A 139 -0.45 8.67 19.31
CA ALA A 139 -1.53 8.29 18.40
C ALA A 139 -1.19 7.08 17.53
N MET A 140 0.02 7.04 16.97
CA MET A 140 0.49 5.88 16.21
C MET A 140 0.46 4.62 17.06
N ASN A 141 0.89 4.71 18.33
CA ASN A 141 0.81 3.59 19.27
C ASN A 141 -0.64 3.16 19.56
N LEU A 142 -1.57 4.13 19.74
CA LEU A 142 -2.97 3.83 19.95
C LEU A 142 -3.58 3.09 18.74
N PHE A 143 -3.34 3.57 17.52
CA PHE A 143 -3.80 2.91 16.29
C PHE A 143 -3.16 1.53 16.13
N SER A 144 -1.87 1.40 16.40
CA SER A 144 -1.16 0.13 16.41
C SER A 144 -1.84 -0.88 17.33
N VAL A 145 -2.13 -0.52 18.58
CA VAL A 145 -2.80 -1.40 19.56
C VAL A 145 -4.20 -1.80 19.09
N ILE A 146 -5.00 -0.84 18.61
CA ILE A 146 -6.37 -1.12 18.15
C ILE A 146 -6.35 -2.02 16.92
N LEU A 147 -5.56 -1.66 15.91
CA LEU A 147 -5.51 -2.41 14.66
C LEU A 147 -4.87 -3.79 14.85
N SER A 148 -3.88 -3.93 15.74
CA SER A 148 -3.34 -5.24 16.11
C SER A 148 -4.41 -6.17 16.68
N ARG A 149 -5.29 -5.63 17.55
CA ARG A 149 -6.42 -6.43 18.07
C ARG A 149 -7.44 -6.78 17.00
N VAL A 150 -7.76 -5.85 16.11
CA VAL A 150 -8.72 -6.05 15.02
C VAL A 150 -8.20 -7.08 14.00
N CYS A 151 -6.92 -6.99 13.65
CA CYS A 151 -6.28 -7.91 12.69
C CYS A 151 -5.80 -9.23 13.31
N GLY A 152 -5.82 -9.37 14.64
CA GLY A 152 -5.33 -10.55 15.33
C GLY A 152 -3.82 -10.80 15.17
N THR A 153 -3.04 -9.77 14.88
CA THR A 153 -1.59 -9.82 14.71
C THR A 153 -0.94 -8.53 15.21
N HIS A 154 0.31 -8.59 15.60
CA HIS A 154 1.04 -7.39 16.02
C HIS A 154 1.36 -6.52 14.81
N LEU A 155 0.93 -5.25 14.84
CA LEU A 155 1.20 -4.23 13.82
C LEU A 155 1.87 -3.03 14.46
N SER A 156 3.08 -2.69 14.05
CA SER A 156 3.84 -1.54 14.55
C SER A 156 3.78 -0.33 13.61
N ASP A 157 3.63 -0.54 12.31
CA ASP A 157 3.56 0.50 11.28
C ASP A 157 2.27 0.41 10.44
N THR A 158 1.16 0.75 11.06
CA THR A 158 -0.16 0.71 10.42
C THR A 158 -0.35 1.76 9.32
N THR A 159 0.59 2.70 9.20
CA THR A 159 0.54 3.82 8.23
C THR A 159 1.51 3.65 7.06
N SER A 160 2.27 2.56 7.01
CA SER A 160 3.14 2.28 5.87
C SER A 160 2.34 2.15 4.57
N GLY A 161 2.79 2.82 3.51
CA GLY A 161 2.30 2.63 2.14
C GLY A 161 2.85 1.37 1.48
N PHE A 162 3.98 0.84 1.96
CA PHE A 162 4.62 -0.33 1.38
C PHE A 162 3.87 -1.62 1.77
N LYS A 163 3.02 -2.10 0.88
CA LYS A 163 2.14 -3.25 1.14
C LYS A 163 2.04 -4.16 -0.07
N LEU A 164 2.10 -5.47 0.20
CA LEU A 164 1.77 -6.50 -0.78
C LEU A 164 0.35 -7.01 -0.54
N TYR A 165 -0.40 -7.16 -1.61
CA TYR A 165 -1.77 -7.66 -1.65
C TYR A 165 -1.82 -8.94 -2.47
N GLY A 166 -2.21 -10.04 -1.84
CA GLY A 166 -2.42 -11.34 -2.48
C GLY A 166 -3.78 -11.43 -3.20
N PRO A 167 -4.08 -12.56 -3.85
CA PRO A 167 -5.24 -12.71 -4.74
C PRO A 167 -6.58 -12.39 -4.06
N ARG A 168 -6.78 -12.84 -2.81
CA ARG A 168 -8.02 -12.56 -2.06
C ARG A 168 -8.17 -11.08 -1.72
N ALA A 169 -7.07 -10.45 -1.26
CA ALA A 169 -7.04 -9.02 -0.96
C ALA A 169 -7.26 -8.18 -2.23
N LEU A 170 -6.58 -8.52 -3.32
CA LEU A 170 -6.73 -7.84 -4.61
C LEU A 170 -8.17 -7.94 -5.13
N SER A 171 -8.81 -9.11 -5.00
CA SER A 171 -10.22 -9.29 -5.37
C SER A 171 -11.15 -8.39 -4.57
N LEU A 172 -10.97 -8.29 -3.26
CA LEU A 172 -11.75 -7.45 -2.37
C LEU A 172 -11.53 -5.96 -2.68
N PHE A 173 -10.27 -5.55 -2.72
CA PHE A 173 -9.88 -4.14 -2.77
C PHE A 173 -10.05 -3.50 -4.14
N ALA A 174 -10.12 -4.25 -5.21
CA ALA A 174 -10.49 -3.71 -6.52
C ALA A 174 -11.88 -3.07 -6.53
N HIS A 175 -12.77 -3.48 -5.61
CA HIS A 175 -14.12 -2.91 -5.49
C HIS A 175 -14.26 -2.01 -4.26
N ASN A 176 -13.63 -2.35 -3.16
CA ASN A 176 -13.91 -1.81 -1.84
C ASN A 176 -12.70 -1.15 -1.14
N TYR A 177 -11.65 -0.81 -1.89
CA TYR A 177 -10.55 -0.06 -1.29
C TYR A 177 -11.01 1.35 -0.95
N PRO A 178 -10.83 1.80 0.32
CA PRO A 178 -11.35 3.09 0.76
C PRO A 178 -10.60 4.22 0.05
N ALA A 179 -11.36 5.18 -0.51
CA ALA A 179 -10.81 6.39 -1.14
C ALA A 179 -10.73 7.58 -0.17
N GLU A 180 -11.37 7.46 1.01
CA GLU A 180 -11.40 8.52 2.00
C GLU A 180 -10.02 8.72 2.65
N TYR A 181 -9.78 9.91 3.19
CA TYR A 181 -8.54 10.26 3.88
C TYR A 181 -8.20 9.25 5.00
N LEU A 182 -7.00 8.69 4.96
CA LEU A 182 -6.52 7.56 5.79
C LEU A 182 -7.32 6.27 5.61
N GLY A 183 -8.21 6.21 4.64
CA GLY A 183 -8.91 4.99 4.29
C GLY A 183 -7.96 3.91 3.78
N ASP A 184 -6.97 4.29 2.98
CA ASP A 184 -5.91 3.46 2.41
C ASP A 184 -5.02 2.78 3.44
N THR A 185 -4.95 3.33 4.65
CA THR A 185 -4.17 2.78 5.78
C THR A 185 -5.08 2.11 6.81
N ILE A 186 -5.77 2.89 7.64
CA ILE A 186 -6.58 2.40 8.75
C ILE A 186 -7.83 1.66 8.26
N GLY A 187 -8.56 2.26 7.32
CA GLY A 187 -9.80 1.69 6.78
C GLY A 187 -9.57 0.38 6.05
N ALA A 188 -8.53 0.30 5.23
CA ALA A 188 -8.19 -0.92 4.50
C ALA A 188 -7.86 -2.09 5.43
N LEU A 189 -7.14 -1.84 6.54
CA LEU A 189 -6.83 -2.89 7.51
C LEU A 189 -8.08 -3.39 8.26
N VAL A 190 -9.00 -2.48 8.62
CA VAL A 190 -10.27 -2.87 9.24
C VAL A 190 -11.12 -3.69 8.26
N ILE A 191 -11.21 -3.28 6.99
CA ILE A 191 -11.95 -4.02 5.96
C ILE A 191 -11.31 -5.40 5.75
N ALA A 192 -9.97 -5.48 5.66
CA ALA A 192 -9.24 -6.74 5.53
C ALA A 192 -9.58 -7.71 6.67
N ALA A 193 -9.45 -7.24 7.92
CA ALA A 193 -9.72 -8.06 9.09
C ALA A 193 -11.19 -8.54 9.16
N ARG A 194 -12.15 -7.65 8.87
CA ARG A 194 -13.58 -8.00 8.87
C ARG A 194 -14.00 -8.91 7.74
N SER A 195 -13.21 -8.93 6.66
CA SER A 195 -13.36 -9.86 5.54
C SER A 195 -12.55 -11.15 5.71
N HIS A 196 -12.04 -11.39 6.93
CA HIS A 196 -11.24 -12.56 7.28
C HIS A 196 -9.99 -12.74 6.41
N LEU A 197 -9.38 -11.64 5.99
CA LEU A 197 -8.07 -11.66 5.36
C LEU A 197 -6.98 -11.76 6.44
N VAL A 198 -5.95 -12.53 6.13
CA VAL A 198 -4.78 -12.67 6.99
C VAL A 198 -3.84 -11.50 6.72
N VAL A 199 -3.64 -10.64 7.74
CA VAL A 199 -2.71 -9.52 7.68
C VAL A 199 -1.42 -9.89 8.42
N ARG A 200 -0.26 -9.55 7.87
CA ARG A 200 1.06 -9.72 8.51
C ARG A 200 1.89 -8.45 8.35
N GLU A 201 2.88 -8.33 9.19
CA GLU A 201 3.85 -7.25 9.14
C GLU A 201 5.26 -7.84 9.15
N VAL A 202 6.16 -7.30 8.32
CA VAL A 202 7.57 -7.67 8.27
C VAL A 202 8.45 -6.44 8.24
N GLY A 203 9.60 -6.49 8.92
CA GLY A 203 10.57 -5.41 8.93
C GLY A 203 11.29 -5.31 7.58
N VAL A 204 11.32 -4.10 7.02
CA VAL A 204 11.97 -3.78 5.75
C VAL A 204 12.91 -2.60 5.90
N GLN A 205 13.91 -2.52 5.04
CA GLN A 205 14.73 -1.32 4.93
C GLN A 205 13.98 -0.27 4.11
N MET A 206 14.16 1.00 4.50
CA MET A 206 13.63 2.13 3.76
C MET A 206 14.69 3.19 3.57
N HIS A 207 14.66 3.85 2.42
CA HIS A 207 15.54 4.97 2.12
C HIS A 207 15.08 6.26 2.79
N PRO A 208 15.97 7.24 3.01
CA PRO A 208 15.56 8.60 3.32
C PRO A 208 14.68 9.14 2.18
N ARG A 209 13.71 9.98 2.50
CA ARG A 209 12.83 10.61 1.51
C ARG A 209 13.64 11.43 0.52
N ALA A 210 13.43 11.22 -0.78
CA ALA A 210 14.15 11.92 -1.83
C ALA A 210 13.73 13.39 -1.97
N GLY A 211 12.52 13.79 -1.50
CA GLY A 211 12.01 15.16 -1.56
C GLY A 211 10.80 15.40 -0.68
N GLY A 212 10.37 16.67 -0.56
CA GLY A 212 9.19 17.10 0.20
C GLY A 212 9.45 17.47 1.67
N GLU A 213 8.80 18.53 2.16
CA GLU A 213 8.92 18.97 3.56
C GLU A 213 8.07 18.14 4.50
N PRO A 214 8.62 17.67 5.66
CA PRO A 214 7.82 17.06 6.69
C PRO A 214 6.81 18.08 7.26
N SER A 215 5.52 17.75 7.29
CA SER A 215 4.48 18.62 7.88
C SER A 215 4.63 18.71 9.40
N HIS A 216 5.47 19.62 9.89
CA HIS A 216 5.69 19.85 11.34
C HIS A 216 4.67 20.82 12.00
N ASN A 217 3.48 21.00 11.44
CA ASN A 217 2.49 21.88 12.03
C ASN A 217 1.65 21.14 13.08
N PRO A 218 1.67 21.55 14.38
CA PRO A 218 0.92 20.90 15.45
C PRO A 218 -0.60 20.90 15.22
N ILE A 219 -1.15 21.91 14.54
CA ILE A 219 -2.57 21.98 14.18
C ILE A 219 -2.89 20.92 13.13
N LYS A 220 -2.04 20.74 12.11
CA LYS A 220 -2.21 19.68 11.13
C LYS A 220 -2.12 18.30 11.78
N SER A 221 -1.25 18.12 12.78
CA SER A 221 -1.14 16.87 13.53
C SER A 221 -2.39 16.57 14.36
N ALA A 222 -2.97 17.56 15.03
CA ALA A 222 -4.22 17.39 15.78
C ALA A 222 -5.40 17.06 14.85
N LEU A 223 -5.51 17.75 13.71
CA LEU A 223 -6.53 17.47 12.71
C LEU A 223 -6.37 16.05 12.09
N PHE A 224 -5.13 15.62 11.88
CA PHE A 224 -4.82 14.24 11.47
C PHE A 224 -5.39 13.22 12.47
N LEU A 225 -5.18 13.43 13.77
CA LEU A 225 -5.68 12.54 14.82
C LEU A 225 -7.20 12.43 14.84
N VAL A 226 -7.89 13.58 14.76
CA VAL A 226 -9.36 13.62 14.72
C VAL A 226 -9.87 12.85 13.50
N ARG A 227 -9.30 13.12 12.32
CA ARG A 227 -9.70 12.44 11.09
C ARG A 227 -9.42 10.95 11.14
N ALA A 228 -8.25 10.54 11.66
CA ALA A 228 -7.89 9.13 11.81
C ALA A 228 -8.83 8.38 12.76
N THR A 229 -9.21 9.02 13.89
CA THR A 229 -10.15 8.44 14.84
C THR A 229 -11.55 8.32 14.22
N MET A 230 -12.00 9.33 13.48
CA MET A 230 -13.27 9.26 12.76
C MET A 230 -13.26 8.17 11.67
N ALA A 231 -12.19 8.07 10.90
CA ALA A 231 -12.01 7.03 9.89
C ALA A 231 -12.06 5.62 10.51
N LEU A 232 -11.40 5.43 11.66
CA LEU A 232 -11.44 4.18 12.41
C LEU A 232 -12.86 3.86 12.89
N ALA A 233 -13.57 4.83 13.49
CA ALA A 233 -14.93 4.64 13.99
C ALA A 233 -15.91 4.27 12.86
N VAL A 234 -15.84 4.98 11.73
CA VAL A 234 -16.64 4.69 10.55
C VAL A 234 -16.29 3.31 9.99
N SER A 235 -15.01 2.97 9.88
CA SER A 235 -14.58 1.66 9.37
C SER A 235 -15.04 0.52 10.28
N LEU A 236 -15.01 0.70 11.59
CA LEU A 236 -15.49 -0.29 12.55
C LEU A 236 -17.03 -0.44 12.53
N SER A 237 -17.78 0.54 12.04
CA SER A 237 -19.25 0.43 11.90
C SER A 237 -19.70 -0.25 10.61
N ARG A 238 -18.85 -0.33 9.58
CA ARG A 238 -19.18 -0.97 8.30
C ARG A 238 -19.22 -2.50 8.44
N PRO A 239 -20.20 -3.20 7.85
CA PRO A 239 -20.20 -4.67 7.86
C PRO A 239 -19.00 -5.22 7.07
N GLY A 240 -18.51 -6.39 7.47
CA GLY A 240 -17.51 -7.12 6.69
C GLY A 240 -18.12 -7.66 5.39
N GLU A 241 -17.32 -7.70 4.33
CA GLU A 241 -17.75 -8.25 3.05
C GLU A 241 -17.27 -9.69 2.89
N LYS A 242 -18.13 -10.51 2.25
CA LYS A 242 -17.74 -11.88 1.90
C LYS A 242 -16.79 -11.83 0.71
N VAL A 243 -15.54 -12.20 0.92
CA VAL A 243 -14.59 -12.43 -0.18
C VAL A 243 -15.00 -13.73 -0.87
N ALA A 244 -15.23 -13.68 -2.18
CA ALA A 244 -15.43 -14.89 -2.95
C ALA A 244 -14.20 -15.80 -2.76
N GLN A 245 -14.42 -17.04 -2.36
CA GLN A 245 -13.34 -18.03 -2.30
C GLN A 245 -12.78 -18.17 -3.71
N ALA A 246 -11.45 -18.19 -3.84
CA ALA A 246 -10.84 -18.56 -5.10
C ALA A 246 -11.42 -19.91 -5.55
N PRO A 247 -11.73 -20.10 -6.85
CA PRO A 247 -12.19 -21.41 -7.32
C PRO A 247 -11.17 -22.44 -6.87
N GLU A 248 -11.62 -23.46 -6.16
CA GLU A 248 -10.81 -24.64 -5.87
C GLU A 248 -10.35 -25.19 -7.23
N GLU A 249 -9.08 -25.18 -7.49
CA GLU A 249 -8.47 -25.88 -8.61
C GLU A 249 -8.79 -27.38 -8.38
N ASN A 250 -9.80 -27.88 -9.11
CA ASN A 250 -10.07 -29.30 -9.13
C ASN A 250 -8.81 -30.02 -9.66
N ALA A 251 -8.27 -30.87 -8.80
CA ALA A 251 -7.15 -31.75 -9.05
C ALA A 251 -7.43 -32.74 -10.20
#